data_678914c23f24505ba87b19442f85b197
#
_entry.id   678914c23f24505ba87b19442f85b197
#
_cell.length_a   1.000
_cell.length_b   1.000
_cell.length_c   1.000
_cell.angle_alpha   90.00
_cell.angle_beta   90.00
_cell.angle_gamma   90.00
#
_symmetry.space_group_name_H-M   'P 1'
#
loop_
_entity.id
_entity.type
_entity.pdbx_description
1 polymer ?
#
loop_
_entity_poly.entity_id
_entity_poly.type
_entity_poly.pdbx_seq_one_letter_code
_entity_poly.pdbx_strand_id
1 'polypeptide(L)'
;RGFGDEGDGRIGRFLMQGDLRLVVLDLVEKEPRHGYEIIKHIEELTYGFYAPSPGVIYPTLTYLEEAGYVSAEQQGNKKRYAITEEGRAHLDENRSIAGTILERLSHFAERVRQRQEQRDRGSDRGPGLPRSVDAALLNLREVIARALDDDERRAGEIVRQLLQVAEDLDRKPGQG
;
A
#
# COMPACT_ATOMS: atom_id res chain seq x y z
N ARG A 1 9.07 14.46 -4.78
CA ARG A 1 9.83 13.86 -3.68
C ARG A 1 8.87 13.08 -2.79
N GLY A 2 8.70 11.79 -3.03
CA GLY A 2 9.03 10.70 -2.15
C GLY A 2 8.08 10.51 -0.97
N PHE A 3 6.81 10.12 -1.22
CA PHE A 3 5.95 9.52 -0.17
C PHE A 3 6.27 8.02 0.07
N GLY A 4 7.49 7.57 -0.28
CA GLY A 4 7.92 6.17 -0.23
C GLY A 4 8.92 5.80 0.87
N ASP A 5 9.57 6.75 1.54
CA ASP A 5 10.79 6.41 2.27
C ASP A 5 10.65 6.27 3.80
N GLU A 6 9.64 6.85 4.43
CA GLU A 6 9.49 6.70 5.90
C GLU A 6 8.68 5.47 6.34
N GLY A 7 7.82 4.93 5.48
CA GLY A 7 7.06 3.70 5.76
C GLY A 7 7.91 2.44 5.57
N ASP A 8 8.74 2.41 4.56
CA ASP A 8 9.56 1.25 4.18
C ASP A 8 10.67 0.95 5.22
N GLY A 9 11.26 1.98 5.80
CA GLY A 9 12.29 1.81 6.85
C GLY A 9 11.77 1.29 8.19
N ARG A 10 10.48 1.45 8.50
CA ARG A 10 9.88 0.94 9.75
C ARG A 10 9.35 -0.48 9.60
N ILE A 11 8.70 -0.82 8.49
CA ILE A 11 8.20 -2.17 8.23
C ILE A 11 9.34 -3.09 7.82
N GLY A 12 10.33 -2.60 7.05
CA GLY A 12 11.54 -3.36 6.71
C GLY A 12 12.36 -3.78 7.92
N ARG A 13 12.27 -3.07 9.07
CA ARG A 13 12.84 -3.51 10.35
C ARG A 13 11.99 -4.55 11.09
N PHE A 14 10.69 -4.66 10.79
CA PHE A 14 9.80 -5.65 11.36
C PHE A 14 9.84 -6.99 10.62
N LEU A 15 10.18 -6.97 9.34
CA LEU A 15 10.38 -8.16 8.53
C LEU A 15 11.89 -8.36 8.29
N MET A 16 12.55 -9.04 9.21
CA MET A 16 13.90 -9.56 8.96
C MET A 16 13.84 -10.55 7.78
N GLN A 17 14.95 -10.78 7.10
CA GLN A 17 14.99 -11.69 5.94
C GLN A 17 14.44 -13.10 6.27
N GLY A 18 14.67 -13.58 7.52
CA GLY A 18 14.10 -14.83 8.00
C GLY A 18 12.57 -14.82 8.09
N ASP A 19 12.02 -13.70 8.55
CA ASP A 19 10.57 -13.53 8.70
C ASP A 19 9.87 -13.53 7.34
N LEU A 20 10.45 -12.85 6.34
CA LEU A 20 9.91 -12.82 4.99
C LEU A 20 9.90 -14.21 4.34
N ARG A 21 10.90 -15.05 4.60
CA ARG A 21 10.95 -16.44 4.12
C ARG A 21 9.75 -17.25 4.62
N LEU A 22 9.42 -17.13 5.91
CA LEU A 22 8.27 -17.83 6.50
C LEU A 22 6.94 -17.30 5.96
N VAL A 23 6.81 -15.99 5.77
CA VAL A 23 5.63 -15.39 5.12
C VAL A 23 5.46 -15.91 3.69
N VAL A 24 6.53 -15.95 2.92
CA VAL A 24 6.49 -16.48 1.54
C VAL A 24 6.08 -17.95 1.54
N LEU A 25 6.64 -18.78 2.43
CA LEU A 25 6.26 -20.20 2.55
C LEU A 25 4.78 -20.37 2.91
N ASP A 26 4.26 -19.61 3.86
CA ASP A 26 2.83 -19.63 4.23
C ASP A 26 1.92 -19.26 3.04
N LEU A 27 2.33 -18.31 2.23
CA LEU A 27 1.57 -17.90 1.05
C LEU A 27 1.57 -18.95 -0.06
N VAL A 28 2.71 -19.58 -0.36
CA VAL A 28 2.81 -20.59 -1.41
C VAL A 28 2.31 -21.97 -0.95
N GLU A 29 2.17 -22.21 0.37
CA GLU A 29 1.49 -23.36 0.93
C GLU A 29 0.01 -23.38 0.55
N LYS A 30 -0.65 -22.22 0.63
CA LYS A 30 -2.07 -22.08 0.32
C LYS A 30 -2.37 -22.32 -1.15
N GLU A 31 -1.53 -21.77 -2.01
CA GLU A 31 -1.58 -22.02 -3.45
C GLU A 31 -0.26 -21.61 -4.12
N PRO A 32 0.16 -22.29 -5.21
CA PRO A 32 1.32 -21.89 -6.00
C PRO A 32 1.15 -20.47 -6.58
N ARG A 33 2.20 -19.65 -6.51
CA ARG A 33 2.17 -18.23 -6.90
C ARG A 33 3.39 -17.80 -7.70
N HIS A 34 3.21 -16.80 -8.54
CA HIS A 34 4.30 -16.03 -9.15
C HIS A 34 4.88 -15.02 -8.15
N GLY A 35 6.14 -14.63 -8.34
CA GLY A 35 6.79 -13.66 -7.45
C GLY A 35 6.04 -12.33 -7.31
N TYR A 36 5.48 -11.80 -8.40
CA TYR A 36 4.69 -10.57 -8.36
C TYR A 36 3.36 -10.73 -7.60
N GLU A 37 2.74 -11.93 -7.63
CA GLU A 37 1.52 -12.21 -6.86
C GLU A 37 1.81 -12.27 -5.35
N ILE A 38 2.99 -12.77 -4.98
CA ILE A 38 3.46 -12.76 -3.58
C ILE A 38 3.64 -11.33 -3.10
N ILE A 39 4.29 -10.46 -3.89
CA ILE A 39 4.45 -9.02 -3.58
C ILE A 39 3.08 -8.38 -3.37
N LYS A 40 2.16 -8.58 -4.32
CA LYS A 40 0.81 -8.03 -4.25
C LYS A 40 0.02 -8.52 -3.04
N HIS A 41 0.15 -9.80 -2.72
CA HIS A 41 -0.55 -10.37 -1.57
C HIS A 41 -0.04 -9.82 -0.23
N ILE A 42 1.28 -9.60 -0.09
CA ILE A 42 1.85 -8.94 1.07
C ILE A 42 1.39 -7.48 1.17
N GLU A 43 1.29 -6.77 0.03
CA GLU A 43 0.72 -5.44 -0.04
C GLU A 43 -0.74 -5.42 0.43
N GLU A 44 -1.56 -6.36 -0.02
CA GLU A 44 -2.96 -6.52 0.41
C GLU A 44 -3.09 -6.82 1.91
N LEU A 45 -2.25 -7.71 2.47
CA LEU A 45 -2.21 -8.00 3.90
C LEU A 45 -1.88 -6.78 4.77
N THR A 46 -1.20 -5.80 4.19
CA THR A 46 -0.81 -4.55 4.86
C THR A 46 -1.68 -3.37 4.47
N TYR A 47 -2.83 -3.58 3.82
CA TYR A 47 -3.71 -2.52 3.32
C TYR A 47 -2.98 -1.48 2.44
N GLY A 48 -1.99 -1.92 1.66
CA GLY A 48 -1.20 -1.07 0.77
C GLY A 48 -0.06 -0.29 1.45
N PHE A 49 0.18 -0.49 2.76
CA PHE A 49 1.25 0.23 3.47
C PHE A 49 2.64 -0.36 3.27
N TYR A 50 2.73 -1.62 2.87
CA TYR A 50 3.99 -2.28 2.59
C TYR A 50 3.86 -3.24 1.41
N ALA A 51 4.75 -3.09 0.45
CA ALA A 51 4.98 -4.04 -0.62
C ALA A 51 6.49 -4.31 -0.69
N PRO A 52 6.95 -5.56 -0.48
CA PRO A 52 8.37 -5.85 -0.62
C PRO A 52 8.80 -5.59 -2.06
N SER A 53 9.97 -4.99 -2.25
CA SER A 53 10.49 -4.74 -3.58
C SER A 53 10.86 -6.04 -4.31
N PRO A 54 10.89 -6.07 -5.66
CA PRO A 54 11.42 -7.18 -6.42
C PRO A 54 12.84 -7.58 -6.00
N GLY A 55 13.68 -6.59 -5.66
CA GLY A 55 15.06 -6.80 -5.17
C GLY A 55 15.15 -7.52 -3.82
N VAL A 56 14.06 -7.65 -3.08
CA VAL A 56 13.96 -8.40 -1.82
C VAL A 56 13.26 -9.75 -2.05
N ILE A 57 12.17 -9.78 -2.79
CA ILE A 57 11.37 -11.01 -3.01
C ILE A 57 12.11 -12.03 -3.86
N TYR A 58 12.67 -11.64 -4.99
CA TYR A 58 13.32 -12.63 -5.88
C TYR A 58 14.55 -13.30 -5.26
N PRO A 59 15.46 -12.62 -4.54
CA PRO A 59 16.51 -13.29 -3.78
C PRO A 59 15.97 -14.21 -2.69
N THR A 60 14.85 -13.85 -2.03
CA THR A 60 14.19 -14.72 -1.05
C THR A 60 13.66 -16.00 -1.70
N LEU A 61 13.01 -15.89 -2.86
CA LEU A 61 12.53 -17.05 -3.63
C LEU A 61 13.68 -17.92 -4.13
N THR A 62 14.78 -17.33 -4.61
CA THR A 62 15.98 -18.07 -4.99
C THR A 62 16.55 -18.85 -3.81
N TYR A 63 16.66 -18.23 -2.65
CA TYR A 63 17.10 -18.94 -1.44
C TYR A 63 16.19 -20.11 -1.08
N LEU A 64 14.87 -19.94 -1.13
CA LEU A 64 13.90 -20.99 -0.81
C LEU A 64 13.94 -22.15 -1.83
N GLU A 65 14.18 -21.83 -3.11
CA GLU A 65 14.36 -22.81 -4.17
C GLU A 65 15.66 -23.61 -3.96
N GLU A 66 16.79 -22.94 -3.67
CA GLU A 66 18.09 -23.57 -3.40
C GLU A 66 18.07 -24.41 -2.11
N ALA A 67 17.32 -23.98 -1.10
CA ALA A 67 17.13 -24.75 0.13
C ALA A 67 16.17 -25.95 -0.04
N GLY A 68 15.54 -26.09 -1.21
CA GLY A 68 14.58 -27.16 -1.49
C GLY A 68 13.20 -26.98 -0.85
N TYR A 69 12.90 -25.81 -0.32
CA TYR A 69 11.62 -25.54 0.34
C TYR A 69 10.50 -25.17 -0.63
N VAL A 70 10.85 -24.66 -1.80
CA VAL A 70 9.92 -24.42 -2.90
C VAL A 70 10.47 -25.02 -4.18
N SER A 71 9.59 -25.44 -5.07
CA SER A 71 9.88 -25.78 -6.45
C SER A 71 9.42 -24.65 -7.37
N ALA A 72 10.15 -24.39 -8.45
CA ALA A 72 9.79 -23.39 -9.44
C ALA A 72 9.47 -24.07 -10.77
N GLU A 73 8.31 -23.74 -11.33
CA GLU A 73 7.90 -24.15 -12.68
C GLU A 73 7.95 -22.95 -13.61
N GLN A 74 8.65 -23.12 -14.73
CA GLN A 74 8.71 -22.08 -15.75
C GLN A 74 7.39 -22.01 -16.53
N GLN A 75 6.73 -20.87 -16.52
CA GLN A 75 5.51 -20.59 -17.27
C GLN A 75 5.75 -19.37 -18.20
N GLY A 76 6.15 -19.62 -19.43
CA GLY A 76 6.58 -18.55 -20.34
C GLY A 76 7.79 -17.80 -19.80
N ASN A 77 7.67 -16.49 -19.60
CA ASN A 77 8.72 -15.62 -19.03
C ASN A 77 8.66 -15.50 -17.51
N LYS A 78 7.78 -16.26 -16.84
CA LYS A 78 7.53 -16.16 -15.39
C LYS A 78 7.77 -17.52 -14.74
N LYS A 79 8.22 -17.49 -13.48
CA LYS A 79 8.32 -18.68 -12.63
C LYS A 79 7.13 -18.70 -11.67
N ARG A 80 6.50 -19.87 -11.54
CA ARG A 80 5.49 -20.16 -10.54
C ARG A 80 6.11 -21.02 -9.45
N TYR A 81 5.97 -20.61 -8.20
CA TYR A 81 6.56 -21.27 -7.05
C TYR A 81 5.51 -22.05 -6.28
N ALA A 82 5.83 -23.27 -5.91
CA ALA A 82 5.01 -24.16 -5.09
C ALA A 82 5.82 -24.67 -3.92
N ILE A 83 5.19 -24.87 -2.76
CA ILE A 83 5.86 -25.44 -1.59
C ILE A 83 6.15 -26.93 -1.82
N THR A 84 7.32 -27.40 -1.35
CA THR A 84 7.69 -28.82 -1.34
C THR A 84 7.27 -29.48 -0.01
N GLU A 85 7.48 -30.81 0.12
CA GLU A 85 7.29 -31.51 1.40
C GLU A 85 8.29 -31.01 2.45
N GLU A 86 9.54 -30.79 2.08
CA GLU A 86 10.57 -30.22 2.96
C GLU A 86 10.22 -28.79 3.38
N GLY A 87 9.67 -27.99 2.45
CA GLY A 87 9.19 -26.65 2.77
C GLY A 87 8.02 -26.65 3.74
N ARG A 88 7.07 -27.59 3.61
CA ARG A 88 5.97 -27.79 4.57
C ARG A 88 6.49 -28.19 5.94
N ALA A 89 7.40 -29.16 6.00
CA ALA A 89 8.01 -29.59 7.26
C ALA A 89 8.72 -28.42 7.96
N HIS A 90 9.50 -27.63 7.21
CA HIS A 90 10.16 -26.46 7.74
C HIS A 90 9.16 -25.38 8.23
N LEU A 91 8.09 -25.15 7.48
CA LEU A 91 7.03 -24.23 7.87
C LEU A 91 6.31 -24.72 9.13
N ASP A 92 6.01 -26.03 9.23
CA ASP A 92 5.35 -26.62 10.41
C ASP A 92 6.17 -26.49 11.68
N GLU A 93 7.49 -26.69 11.60
CA GLU A 93 8.42 -26.44 12.71
C GLU A 93 8.43 -24.98 13.16
N ASN A 94 8.16 -24.05 12.26
CA ASN A 94 8.18 -22.60 12.50
C ASN A 94 6.78 -21.96 12.44
N ARG A 95 5.71 -22.74 12.43
CA ARG A 95 4.33 -22.26 12.23
C ARG A 95 3.89 -21.22 13.27
N SER A 96 4.28 -21.41 14.52
CA SER A 96 4.02 -20.43 15.59
C SER A 96 4.71 -19.09 15.33
N ILE A 97 5.95 -19.14 14.81
CA ILE A 97 6.71 -17.95 14.46
C ILE A 97 6.07 -17.27 13.25
N ALA A 98 5.74 -18.03 12.20
CA ALA A 98 5.06 -17.53 11.00
C ALA A 98 3.73 -16.85 11.35
N GLY A 99 2.91 -17.50 12.21
CA GLY A 99 1.66 -16.93 12.71
C GLY A 99 1.86 -15.61 13.45
N THR A 100 2.84 -15.54 14.34
CA THR A 100 3.18 -14.33 15.08
C THR A 100 3.62 -13.18 14.14
N ILE A 101 4.38 -13.49 13.10
CA ILE A 101 4.82 -12.50 12.10
C ILE A 101 3.62 -11.94 11.34
N LEU A 102 2.74 -12.83 10.85
CA LEU A 102 1.52 -12.44 10.13
C LEU A 102 0.58 -11.61 11.00
N GLU A 103 0.37 -11.99 12.26
CA GLU A 103 -0.43 -11.23 13.22
C GLU A 103 0.17 -9.84 13.48
N ARG A 104 1.48 -9.74 13.69
CA ARG A 104 2.16 -8.45 13.88
C ARG A 104 2.01 -7.56 12.66
N LEU A 105 2.14 -8.12 11.46
CA LEU A 105 1.99 -7.41 10.21
C LEU A 105 0.57 -6.85 10.05
N SER A 106 -0.45 -7.67 10.31
CA SER A 106 -1.86 -7.29 10.27
C SER A 106 -2.20 -6.22 11.31
N HIS A 107 -1.76 -6.39 12.55
CA HIS A 107 -1.98 -5.42 13.62
C HIS A 107 -1.28 -4.08 13.37
N PHE A 108 -0.09 -4.11 12.77
CA PHE A 108 0.61 -2.89 12.40
C PHE A 108 -0.17 -2.15 11.30
N ALA A 109 -0.58 -2.85 10.26
CA ALA A 109 -1.35 -2.30 9.16
C ALA A 109 -2.68 -1.70 9.64
N GLU A 110 -3.40 -2.41 10.53
CA GLU A 110 -4.64 -1.93 11.14
C GLU A 110 -4.43 -0.63 11.92
N ARG A 111 -3.38 -0.54 12.75
CA ARG A 111 -3.05 0.69 13.50
C ARG A 111 -2.71 1.86 12.59
N VAL A 112 -1.99 1.63 11.50
CA VAL A 112 -1.66 2.69 10.54
C VAL A 112 -2.93 3.16 9.84
N ARG A 113 -3.80 2.23 9.41
CA ARG A 113 -5.11 2.53 8.82
C ARG A 113 -5.97 3.38 9.76
N GLN A 114 -6.11 2.98 11.02
CA GLN A 114 -6.88 3.70 12.03
C GLN A 114 -6.33 5.12 12.28
N ARG A 115 -4.99 5.28 12.34
CA ARG A 115 -4.37 6.60 12.49
C ARG A 115 -4.64 7.49 11.29
N GLN A 116 -4.66 6.92 10.10
CA GLN A 116 -4.95 7.67 8.87
C GLN A 116 -6.42 8.09 8.82
N GLU A 117 -7.36 7.19 9.19
CA GLU A 117 -8.77 7.51 9.32
C GLU A 117 -9.03 8.58 10.40
N GLN A 118 -8.30 8.53 11.52
CA GLN A 118 -8.39 9.56 12.57
C GLN A 118 -7.82 10.91 12.11
N ARG A 119 -6.71 10.92 11.35
CA ARG A 119 -6.17 12.13 10.74
C ARG A 119 -7.13 12.72 9.72
N ASP A 120 -7.77 11.87 8.92
CA ASP A 120 -8.77 12.29 7.94
C ASP A 120 -10.06 12.80 8.60
N ARG A 121 -10.40 12.32 9.79
CA ARG A 121 -11.50 12.85 10.64
C ARG A 121 -11.11 14.09 11.44
N GLY A 122 -9.84 14.21 11.81
CA GLY A 122 -9.31 15.33 12.60
C GLY A 122 -8.76 16.51 11.78
N SER A 123 -8.44 16.30 10.51
CA SER A 123 -8.30 17.41 9.58
C SER A 123 -9.72 17.91 9.28
N ASP A 124 -9.94 19.20 9.43
CA ASP A 124 -11.17 19.96 9.15
C ASP A 124 -11.59 19.81 7.66
N ARG A 125 -11.79 18.55 7.24
CA ARG A 125 -12.47 18.17 6.01
C ARG A 125 -13.93 18.13 6.38
N GLY A 126 -14.66 19.11 5.93
CA GLY A 126 -16.11 19.18 5.99
C GLY A 126 -16.80 17.86 5.59
N PRO A 127 -18.12 17.77 5.60
CA PRO A 127 -18.89 16.54 5.40
C PRO A 127 -18.35 15.75 4.22
N GLY A 128 -18.14 14.44 4.42
CA GLY A 128 -17.48 13.55 3.46
C GLY A 128 -18.05 13.70 2.05
N LEU A 129 -17.23 14.19 1.13
CA LEU A 129 -17.61 14.40 -0.25
C LEU A 129 -17.51 13.10 -1.05
N PRO A 130 -18.31 12.91 -2.11
CA PRO A 130 -18.13 11.83 -3.06
C PRO A 130 -16.69 11.82 -3.61
N ARG A 131 -16.11 10.63 -3.83
CA ARG A 131 -14.72 10.47 -4.31
C ARG A 131 -14.41 11.28 -5.58
N SER A 132 -15.40 11.43 -6.47
CA SER A 132 -15.27 12.24 -7.69
C SER A 132 -15.08 13.73 -7.39
N VAL A 133 -15.76 14.24 -6.35
CA VAL A 133 -15.64 15.63 -5.90
C VAL A 133 -14.31 15.86 -5.20
N ASP A 134 -13.89 14.93 -4.32
CA ASP A 134 -12.56 14.99 -3.69
C ASP A 134 -11.43 14.98 -4.72
N ALA A 135 -11.51 14.13 -5.75
CA ALA A 135 -10.53 14.08 -6.84
C ALA A 135 -10.49 15.41 -7.62
N ALA A 136 -11.66 16.02 -7.88
CA ALA A 136 -11.73 17.31 -8.55
C ALA A 136 -11.10 18.45 -7.71
N LEU A 137 -11.33 18.44 -6.39
CA LEU A 137 -10.72 19.41 -5.48
C LEU A 137 -9.20 19.25 -5.37
N LEU A 138 -8.70 18.01 -5.34
CA LEU A 138 -7.25 17.74 -5.37
C LEU A 138 -6.61 18.27 -6.66
N ASN A 139 -7.23 17.98 -7.82
CA ASN A 139 -6.74 18.51 -9.10
C ASN A 139 -6.76 20.05 -9.12
N LEU A 140 -7.84 20.67 -8.62
CA LEU A 140 -7.95 22.12 -8.53
C LEU A 140 -6.83 22.70 -7.66
N ARG A 141 -6.53 22.09 -6.52
CA ARG A 141 -5.43 22.49 -5.64
C ARG A 141 -4.07 22.46 -6.36
N GLU A 142 -3.79 21.42 -7.13
CA GLU A 142 -2.54 21.32 -7.91
C GLU A 142 -2.46 22.39 -9.01
N VAL A 143 -3.57 22.67 -9.69
CA VAL A 143 -3.65 23.74 -10.71
C VAL A 143 -3.39 25.11 -10.09
N ILE A 144 -3.99 25.39 -8.91
CA ILE A 144 -3.78 26.61 -8.17
C ILE A 144 -2.32 26.76 -7.73
N ALA A 145 -1.71 25.70 -7.20
CA ALA A 145 -0.32 25.73 -6.76
C ALA A 145 0.61 26.10 -7.93
N ARG A 146 0.44 25.47 -9.08
CA ARG A 146 1.21 25.81 -10.31
C ARG A 146 0.98 27.25 -10.77
N ALA A 147 -0.27 27.71 -10.75
CA ALA A 147 -0.59 29.07 -11.16
C ALA A 147 0.01 30.15 -10.24
N LEU A 148 0.21 29.82 -8.94
CA LEU A 148 0.86 30.72 -7.98
C LEU A 148 2.38 30.63 -8.05
N ASP A 149 2.95 29.49 -8.41
CA ASP A 149 4.38 29.35 -8.69
C ASP A 149 4.81 30.18 -9.90
N ASP A 150 3.92 30.28 -10.92
CA ASP A 150 4.16 31.09 -12.13
C ASP A 150 3.97 32.61 -11.86
N ASP A 151 2.98 32.99 -11.07
CA ASP A 151 2.71 34.38 -10.71
C ASP A 151 1.93 34.49 -9.38
N GLU A 152 2.63 34.86 -8.32
CA GLU A 152 2.09 35.04 -6.96
C GLU A 152 1.00 36.11 -6.88
N ARG A 153 0.97 37.09 -7.81
CA ARG A 153 -0.04 38.17 -7.85
C ARG A 153 -1.44 37.65 -8.19
N ARG A 154 -1.54 36.46 -8.76
CA ARG A 154 -2.83 35.84 -9.12
C ARG A 154 -3.63 35.34 -7.91
N ALA A 155 -3.05 35.35 -6.71
CA ALA A 155 -3.72 34.87 -5.50
C ALA A 155 -5.08 35.54 -5.25
N GLY A 156 -5.16 36.86 -5.40
CA GLY A 156 -6.40 37.61 -5.21
C GLY A 156 -7.49 37.30 -6.24
N GLU A 157 -7.11 37.01 -7.47
CA GLU A 157 -8.03 36.60 -8.54
C GLU A 157 -8.56 35.19 -8.29
N ILE A 158 -7.66 34.27 -7.92
CA ILE A 158 -8.01 32.86 -7.61
C ILE A 158 -8.98 32.82 -6.43
N VAL A 159 -8.73 33.58 -5.37
CA VAL A 159 -9.63 33.66 -4.19
C VAL A 159 -11.03 34.13 -4.61
N ARG A 160 -11.13 35.16 -5.46
CA ARG A 160 -12.44 35.66 -5.96
C ARG A 160 -13.18 34.59 -6.76
N GLN A 161 -12.48 33.84 -7.62
CA GLN A 161 -13.08 32.75 -8.40
C GLN A 161 -13.57 31.61 -7.50
N LEU A 162 -12.81 31.22 -6.47
CA LEU A 162 -13.22 30.19 -5.52
C LEU A 162 -14.44 30.63 -4.69
N LEU A 163 -14.47 31.88 -4.24
CA LEU A 163 -15.62 32.43 -3.54
C LEU A 163 -16.86 32.48 -4.42
N GLN A 164 -16.71 32.84 -5.69
CA GLN A 164 -17.84 32.83 -6.65
C GLN A 164 -18.40 31.42 -6.86
N VAL A 165 -17.53 30.40 -7.00
CA VAL A 165 -17.97 29.00 -7.09
C VAL A 165 -18.72 28.58 -5.83
N ALA A 166 -18.23 28.94 -4.63
CA ALA A 166 -18.91 28.64 -3.38
C ALA A 166 -20.30 29.26 -3.29
N GLU A 167 -20.46 30.56 -3.67
CA GLU A 167 -21.74 31.23 -3.72
C GLU A 167 -22.70 30.60 -4.74
N ASP A 168 -22.22 30.19 -5.91
CA ASP A 168 -23.02 29.55 -6.94
C ASP A 168 -23.53 28.17 -6.50
N LEU A 169 -22.72 27.42 -5.73
CA LEU A 169 -23.11 26.14 -5.16
C LEU A 169 -24.11 26.27 -3.99
N ASP A 170 -24.04 27.36 -3.21
CA ASP A 170 -24.94 27.61 -2.10
C ASP A 170 -26.33 28.11 -2.57
N ARG A 171 -26.42 28.67 -3.77
CA ARG A 171 -27.71 29.02 -4.38
C ARG A 171 -28.50 27.75 -4.68
N LYS A 172 -29.59 27.53 -3.90
CA LYS A 172 -30.50 26.41 -4.15
C LYS A 172 -31.08 26.49 -5.58
N PRO A 173 -31.04 25.41 -6.37
CA PRO A 173 -31.75 25.39 -7.64
C PRO A 173 -33.26 25.45 -7.35
N GLY A 174 -33.91 26.61 -7.60
CA GLY A 174 -35.37 26.73 -7.51
C GLY A 174 -35.94 28.02 -6.90
N GLN A 175 -35.18 29.11 -6.84
CA GLN A 175 -35.75 30.43 -6.57
C GLN A 175 -35.41 31.37 -7.74
N GLY A 176 -36.15 31.22 -8.83
CA GLY A 176 -36.19 32.10 -9.97
C GLY A 176 -37.53 31.95 -10.65
#